data_f0a102d67115f19dd272ed3f4ba9af6d
#
_entry.id   f0a102d67115f19dd272ed3f4ba9af6d
#
_cell.length_a   1.000
_cell.length_b   1.000
_cell.length_c   1.000
_cell.angle_alpha   90.00
_cell.angle_beta   90.00
_cell.angle_gamma   90.00
#
_symmetry.space_group_name_H-M   'P 1'
#
loop_
_entity.id
_entity.type
_entity.pdbx_description
1 polymer ?
#
loop_
_entity_poly.entity_id
_entity_poly.type
_entity_poly.pdbx_seq_one_letter_code
_entity_poly.pdbx_strand_id
1 'polypeptide(L)'
;MLLGKIMERIKANKEKTAIITDDKPFTYEDLLSCYEDYADILLSVPEGSVVAIRGEFNIETIGFMMALMDRRCIYVPISKAVVDIDYYQQTAQVEFYMDMENKQLIRLSRETEKHPLYEKLRGIGHPGIVFFSSGTTGKPKAAVHDLMPYIHRFEEPGKTLRSMAFLLFDHAGGFNTVMHSISNAGLMVTLSKRTPDEVCQAIERYELELLPTSPTFLQMLLIGRYYEKYNLSSLKIISYGTEPMPASTLARMHKLFPDVRMKQTYGLTELGAIRTKSKASDSLWMKMGGDSHHQTKVVDGILYVKSDMAMLGYLNAEAPFDEDGWYNTGDRVEVDGEYYLIVPGRS
;
A
#
# COMPACT_ATOMS: atom_id res chain seq x y z
N MET A 1 -14.78 11.13 -14.22
CA MET A 1 -14.33 9.92 -13.54
C MET A 1 -12.81 9.97 -13.45
N LEU A 2 -12.25 10.06 -12.24
CA LEU A 2 -10.79 10.18 -12.02
C LEU A 2 -10.03 8.90 -12.39
N LEU A 3 -10.66 7.74 -12.22
CA LEU A 3 -10.09 6.43 -12.53
C LEU A 3 -10.24 6.01 -14.00
N GLY A 4 -10.50 6.94 -14.94
CA GLY A 4 -10.91 6.65 -16.31
C GLY A 4 -10.16 5.53 -17.01
N LYS A 5 -8.83 5.66 -17.19
CA LYS A 5 -8.01 4.63 -17.86
C LYS A 5 -7.93 3.30 -17.08
N ILE A 6 -7.98 3.36 -15.74
CA ILE A 6 -8.03 2.16 -14.89
C ILE A 6 -9.36 1.46 -15.09
N MET A 7 -10.47 2.19 -15.08
CA MET A 7 -11.82 1.66 -15.30
C MET A 7 -11.99 1.06 -16.69
N GLU A 8 -11.40 1.65 -17.73
CA GLU A 8 -11.40 1.06 -19.08
C GLU A 8 -10.73 -0.31 -19.09
N ARG A 9 -9.57 -0.47 -18.42
CA ARG A 9 -8.90 -1.78 -18.31
C ARG A 9 -9.71 -2.78 -17.50
N ILE A 10 -10.34 -2.36 -16.42
CA ILE A 10 -11.24 -3.20 -15.62
C ILE A 10 -12.40 -3.70 -16.49
N LYS A 11 -13.09 -2.80 -17.18
CA LYS A 11 -14.22 -3.13 -18.07
C LYS A 11 -13.83 -4.05 -19.22
N ALA A 12 -12.62 -3.88 -19.79
CA ALA A 12 -12.09 -4.75 -20.83
C ALA A 12 -11.76 -6.18 -20.34
N ASN A 13 -11.69 -6.40 -19.01
CA ASN A 13 -11.35 -7.69 -18.41
C ASN A 13 -12.42 -8.18 -17.41
N LYS A 14 -13.67 -7.75 -17.53
CA LYS A 14 -14.74 -7.96 -16.56
C LYS A 14 -14.98 -9.43 -16.19
N GLU A 15 -14.79 -10.37 -17.12
CA GLU A 15 -14.97 -11.81 -16.91
C GLU A 15 -13.82 -12.47 -16.13
N LYS A 16 -12.67 -11.79 -15.96
CA LYS A 16 -11.54 -12.34 -15.24
C LYS A 16 -11.77 -12.29 -13.74
N THR A 17 -11.26 -13.28 -13.02
CA THR A 17 -11.20 -13.22 -11.57
C THR A 17 -10.29 -12.07 -11.12
N ALA A 18 -10.83 -11.14 -10.35
CA ALA A 18 -10.12 -10.00 -9.80
C ALA A 18 -9.53 -10.32 -8.41
N ILE A 19 -10.35 -10.93 -7.56
CA ILE A 19 -10.03 -11.17 -6.15
C ILE A 19 -10.51 -12.54 -5.73
N ILE A 20 -9.70 -13.22 -4.92
CA ILE A 20 -10.11 -14.39 -4.16
C ILE A 20 -9.98 -14.05 -2.68
N THR A 21 -11.07 -14.12 -1.93
CA THR A 21 -11.09 -13.89 -0.49
C THR A 21 -11.61 -15.14 0.20
N ASP A 22 -10.78 -15.75 1.08
CA ASP A 22 -11.12 -16.97 1.81
C ASP A 22 -11.74 -18.03 0.88
N ASP A 23 -11.02 -18.37 -0.20
CA ASP A 23 -11.36 -19.34 -1.26
C ASP A 23 -12.55 -18.96 -2.14
N LYS A 24 -13.19 -17.82 -1.94
CA LYS A 24 -14.30 -17.35 -2.76
C LYS A 24 -13.80 -16.39 -3.85
N PRO A 25 -13.96 -16.76 -5.15
CA PRO A 25 -13.58 -15.91 -6.26
C PRO A 25 -14.63 -14.85 -6.55
N PHE A 26 -14.15 -13.67 -6.95
CA PHE A 26 -14.94 -12.55 -7.46
C PHE A 26 -14.30 -12.04 -8.76
N THR A 27 -15.12 -11.72 -9.74
CA THR A 27 -14.70 -11.20 -11.04
C THR A 27 -14.47 -9.68 -10.99
N TYR A 28 -13.91 -9.14 -12.06
CA TYR A 28 -13.90 -7.69 -12.27
C TYR A 28 -15.30 -7.12 -12.49
N GLU A 29 -16.27 -7.91 -12.99
CA GLU A 29 -17.68 -7.52 -13.05
C GLU A 29 -18.28 -7.36 -11.66
N ASP A 30 -17.97 -8.28 -10.73
CA ASP A 30 -18.37 -8.14 -9.32
C ASP A 30 -17.74 -6.89 -8.68
N LEU A 31 -16.48 -6.56 -9.01
CA LEU A 31 -15.82 -5.36 -8.54
C LEU A 31 -16.49 -4.08 -9.06
N LEU A 32 -16.88 -4.08 -10.35
CA LEU A 32 -17.62 -2.97 -10.94
C LEU A 32 -18.98 -2.78 -10.28
N SER A 33 -19.71 -3.87 -10.03
CA SER A 33 -21.00 -3.82 -9.32
C SER A 33 -20.83 -3.25 -7.91
N CYS A 34 -19.85 -3.73 -7.15
CA CYS A 34 -19.55 -3.16 -5.83
C CYS A 34 -19.21 -1.66 -5.90
N TYR A 35 -18.40 -1.27 -6.88
CA TYR A 35 -18.05 0.13 -7.09
C TYR A 35 -19.30 0.99 -7.39
N GLU A 36 -20.20 0.53 -8.27
CA GLU A 36 -21.43 1.23 -8.64
C GLU A 36 -22.38 1.38 -7.43
N ASP A 37 -22.59 0.30 -6.67
CA ASP A 37 -23.40 0.31 -5.45
C ASP A 37 -22.90 1.36 -4.43
N TYR A 38 -21.58 1.43 -4.24
CA TYR A 38 -20.98 2.39 -3.32
C TYR A 38 -20.93 3.81 -3.88
N ALA A 39 -20.79 3.97 -5.19
CA ALA A 39 -20.89 5.29 -5.82
C ALA A 39 -22.26 5.90 -5.59
N ASP A 40 -23.35 5.10 -5.67
CA ASP A 40 -24.71 5.54 -5.38
C ASP A 40 -24.88 5.95 -3.91
N ILE A 41 -24.37 5.16 -2.97
CA ILE A 41 -24.38 5.50 -1.52
C ILE A 41 -23.66 6.84 -1.29
N LEU A 42 -22.53 7.05 -1.96
CA LEU A 42 -21.71 8.25 -1.82
C LEU A 42 -22.29 9.52 -2.50
N LEU A 43 -23.37 9.43 -3.28
CA LEU A 43 -24.05 10.61 -3.83
C LEU A 43 -24.50 11.58 -2.73
N SER A 44 -24.84 11.07 -1.56
CA SER A 44 -25.23 11.87 -0.39
C SER A 44 -24.06 12.52 0.35
N VAL A 45 -22.83 12.14 0.04
CA VAL A 45 -21.60 12.62 0.69
C VAL A 45 -21.02 13.78 -0.10
N PRO A 46 -20.77 14.93 0.53
CA PRO A 46 -20.09 16.07 -0.15
C PRO A 46 -18.70 15.69 -0.63
N GLU A 47 -18.29 16.22 -1.78
CA GLU A 47 -16.91 16.07 -2.25
C GLU A 47 -15.92 16.61 -1.22
N GLY A 48 -14.76 15.96 -1.09
CA GLY A 48 -13.74 16.31 -0.11
C GLY A 48 -14.07 15.94 1.34
N SER A 49 -15.18 15.23 1.58
CA SER A 49 -15.47 14.70 2.93
C SER A 49 -14.44 13.66 3.36
N VAL A 50 -14.17 13.61 4.66
CA VAL A 50 -13.28 12.62 5.27
C VAL A 50 -14.08 11.38 5.65
N VAL A 51 -13.81 10.26 4.98
CA VAL A 51 -14.57 9.02 5.12
C VAL A 51 -13.68 7.89 5.60
N ALA A 52 -13.98 7.33 6.76
CA ALA A 52 -13.27 6.19 7.30
C ALA A 52 -14.00 4.87 7.04
N ILE A 53 -13.21 3.82 6.95
CA ILE A 53 -13.65 2.43 6.87
C ILE A 53 -12.75 1.56 7.74
N ARG A 54 -13.35 0.66 8.50
CA ARG A 54 -12.64 -0.39 9.22
C ARG A 54 -12.75 -1.70 8.48
N GLY A 55 -11.62 -2.28 8.06
CA GLY A 55 -11.68 -3.48 7.25
C GLY A 55 -10.35 -4.14 6.96
N GLU A 56 -10.40 -5.05 6.00
CA GLU A 56 -9.27 -5.67 5.32
C GLU A 56 -9.56 -5.65 3.82
N PHE A 57 -8.56 -5.93 2.97
CA PHE A 57 -8.79 -6.00 1.53
C PHE A 57 -9.73 -7.15 1.17
N ASN A 58 -10.83 -6.80 0.55
CA ASN A 58 -11.79 -7.70 -0.09
C ASN A 58 -12.52 -6.93 -1.21
N ILE A 59 -13.43 -7.58 -1.91
CA ILE A 59 -14.12 -6.99 -3.06
C ILE A 59 -14.89 -5.72 -2.66
N GLU A 60 -15.57 -5.74 -1.51
CA GLU A 60 -16.39 -4.64 -1.00
C GLU A 60 -15.54 -3.42 -0.62
N THR A 61 -14.47 -3.63 0.16
CA THR A 61 -13.59 -2.54 0.60
C THR A 61 -12.84 -1.90 -0.56
N ILE A 62 -12.51 -2.66 -1.59
CA ILE A 62 -11.83 -2.13 -2.79
C ILE A 62 -12.82 -1.38 -3.67
N GLY A 63 -14.04 -1.90 -3.88
CA GLY A 63 -15.09 -1.18 -4.59
C GLY A 63 -15.42 0.17 -3.93
N PHE A 64 -15.54 0.18 -2.59
CA PHE A 64 -15.75 1.40 -1.83
C PHE A 64 -14.58 2.39 -1.95
N MET A 65 -13.34 1.91 -1.84
CA MET A 65 -12.14 2.73 -2.04
C MET A 65 -12.14 3.40 -3.42
N MET A 66 -12.48 2.66 -4.48
CA MET A 66 -12.56 3.21 -5.83
C MET A 66 -13.66 4.28 -5.96
N ALA A 67 -14.81 4.05 -5.35
CA ALA A 67 -15.92 5.01 -5.33
C ALA A 67 -15.56 6.29 -4.57
N LEU A 68 -14.83 6.19 -3.45
CA LEU A 68 -14.32 7.35 -2.70
C LEU A 68 -13.33 8.18 -3.53
N MET A 69 -12.45 7.53 -4.29
CA MET A 69 -11.51 8.24 -5.18
C MET A 69 -12.26 9.06 -6.24
N ASP A 70 -13.21 8.43 -6.93
CA ASP A 70 -13.99 9.13 -7.95
C ASP A 70 -14.90 10.24 -7.37
N ARG A 71 -15.37 10.06 -6.13
CA ARG A 71 -16.12 11.08 -5.38
C ARG A 71 -15.22 12.17 -4.81
N ARG A 72 -13.89 12.10 -5.01
CA ARG A 72 -12.89 13.03 -4.49
C ARG A 72 -12.92 13.16 -2.97
N CYS A 73 -13.31 12.10 -2.27
CA CYS A 73 -13.28 12.05 -0.83
C CYS A 73 -11.86 11.80 -0.29
N ILE A 74 -11.67 12.07 1.00
CA ILE A 74 -10.45 11.76 1.73
C ILE A 74 -10.68 10.43 2.46
N TYR A 75 -9.97 9.41 2.03
CA TYR A 75 -10.12 8.04 2.52
C TYR A 75 -9.27 7.78 3.76
N VAL A 76 -9.84 7.17 4.78
CA VAL A 76 -9.14 6.80 6.02
C VAL A 76 -9.30 5.29 6.25
N PRO A 77 -8.38 4.46 5.71
CA PRO A 77 -8.39 3.03 6.00
C PRO A 77 -7.96 2.77 7.45
N ILE A 78 -8.73 1.93 8.16
CA ILE A 78 -8.44 1.49 9.53
C ILE A 78 -8.47 -0.04 9.54
N SER A 79 -7.33 -0.67 9.82
CA SER A 79 -7.24 -2.12 9.92
C SER A 79 -8.10 -2.68 11.06
N LYS A 80 -8.62 -3.89 10.90
CA LYS A 80 -9.33 -4.62 11.97
C LYS A 80 -8.48 -4.83 13.22
N ALA A 81 -7.15 -4.79 13.09
CA ALA A 81 -6.20 -4.90 14.21
C ALA A 81 -6.14 -3.65 15.10
N VAL A 82 -6.63 -2.50 14.62
CA VAL A 82 -6.65 -1.26 15.41
C VAL A 82 -7.67 -1.39 16.54
N VAL A 83 -7.21 -1.17 17.77
CA VAL A 83 -8.03 -1.26 18.99
C VAL A 83 -8.72 0.07 19.29
N ASP A 84 -7.97 1.18 19.25
CA ASP A 84 -8.47 2.53 19.57
C ASP A 84 -8.97 3.24 18.30
N ILE A 85 -10.13 2.83 17.81
CA ILE A 85 -10.76 3.41 16.61
C ILE A 85 -11.10 4.88 16.82
N ASP A 86 -11.53 5.24 18.03
CA ASP A 86 -11.92 6.62 18.35
C ASP A 86 -10.76 7.58 18.20
N TYR A 87 -9.55 7.18 18.62
CA TYR A 87 -8.35 7.97 18.41
C TYR A 87 -8.07 8.23 16.92
N TYR A 88 -8.18 7.17 16.08
CA TYR A 88 -7.96 7.29 14.63
C TYR A 88 -9.00 8.20 13.98
N GLN A 89 -10.28 8.02 14.32
CA GLN A 89 -11.36 8.84 13.78
C GLN A 89 -11.26 10.30 14.23
N GLN A 90 -10.89 10.56 15.47
CA GLN A 90 -10.72 11.93 15.99
C GLN A 90 -9.51 12.61 15.36
N THR A 91 -8.37 11.92 15.33
CA THR A 91 -7.13 12.47 14.75
C THR A 91 -7.30 12.78 13.27
N ALA A 92 -7.96 11.89 12.52
CA ALA A 92 -8.22 12.10 11.09
C ALA A 92 -9.43 13.01 10.81
N GLN A 93 -10.10 13.55 11.83
CA GLN A 93 -11.29 14.40 11.68
C GLN A 93 -12.37 13.76 10.80
N VAL A 94 -12.65 12.46 11.01
CA VAL A 94 -13.58 11.68 10.19
C VAL A 94 -15.00 12.27 10.28
N GLU A 95 -15.59 12.57 9.11
CA GLU A 95 -16.95 13.10 8.97
C GLU A 95 -17.97 11.98 8.75
N PHE A 96 -17.57 10.91 8.05
CA PHE A 96 -18.41 9.75 7.78
C PHE A 96 -17.66 8.45 8.06
N TYR A 97 -18.37 7.48 8.59
CA TYR A 97 -17.84 6.13 8.83
C TYR A 97 -18.69 5.11 8.06
N MET A 98 -18.04 4.26 7.26
CA MET A 98 -18.70 3.17 6.57
C MET A 98 -18.65 1.90 7.41
N ASP A 99 -19.82 1.47 7.90
CA ASP A 99 -20.01 0.16 8.49
C ASP A 99 -20.17 -0.87 7.36
N MET A 100 -19.11 -1.66 7.11
CA MET A 100 -19.11 -2.65 6.02
C MET A 100 -19.97 -3.87 6.33
N GLU A 101 -20.22 -4.17 7.60
CA GLU A 101 -21.05 -5.33 7.99
C GLU A 101 -22.51 -5.06 7.70
N ASN A 102 -23.00 -3.86 8.04
CA ASN A 102 -24.37 -3.45 7.84
C ASN A 102 -24.60 -2.66 6.54
N LYS A 103 -23.53 -2.41 5.75
CA LYS A 103 -23.54 -1.56 4.55
C LYS A 103 -24.15 -0.19 4.79
N GLN A 104 -23.86 0.39 5.96
CA GLN A 104 -24.44 1.66 6.40
C GLN A 104 -23.38 2.75 6.50
N LEU A 105 -23.64 3.87 5.83
CA LEU A 105 -22.84 5.08 5.97
C LEU A 105 -23.37 5.91 7.14
N ILE A 106 -22.55 6.10 8.16
CA ILE A 106 -22.88 6.79 9.40
C ILE A 106 -22.22 8.16 9.38
N ARG A 107 -22.99 9.22 9.51
CA ARG A 107 -22.46 10.57 9.71
C ARG A 107 -22.07 10.73 11.17
N LEU A 108 -20.81 11.11 11.42
CA LEU A 108 -20.32 11.39 12.76
C LEU A 108 -20.62 12.85 13.12
N SER A 109 -21.30 13.06 14.25
CA SER A 109 -21.62 14.41 14.75
C SER A 109 -20.41 15.02 15.44
N ARG A 110 -19.45 15.51 14.65
CA ARG A 110 -18.26 16.21 15.15
C ARG A 110 -18.19 17.59 14.53
N GLU A 111 -18.30 18.62 15.35
CA GLU A 111 -17.91 19.96 14.98
C GLU A 111 -16.38 20.03 15.13
N THR A 112 -15.67 19.85 14.05
CA THR A 112 -14.21 20.00 14.01
C THR A 112 -13.85 21.13 13.06
N GLU A 113 -12.95 21.99 13.49
CA GLU A 113 -12.31 22.94 12.59
C GLU A 113 -11.58 22.15 11.49
N LYS A 114 -11.84 22.51 10.24
CA LYS A 114 -11.28 21.77 9.10
C LYS A 114 -9.78 22.00 9.01
N HIS A 115 -9.00 20.92 9.00
CA HIS A 115 -7.55 21.01 8.92
C HIS A 115 -7.09 21.63 7.59
N PRO A 116 -6.09 22.54 7.57
CA PRO A 116 -5.63 23.21 6.35
C PRO A 116 -5.19 22.27 5.22
N LEU A 117 -4.65 21.08 5.54
CA LEU A 117 -4.29 20.07 4.54
C LEU A 117 -5.51 19.54 3.78
N TYR A 118 -6.64 19.41 4.45
CA TYR A 118 -7.90 19.00 3.81
C TYR A 118 -8.48 20.13 2.94
N GLU A 119 -8.40 21.38 3.42
CA GLU A 119 -8.79 22.53 2.61
C GLU A 119 -7.94 22.66 1.34
N LYS A 120 -6.64 22.34 1.41
CA LYS A 120 -5.77 22.27 0.24
C LYS A 120 -6.27 21.24 -0.77
N LEU A 121 -6.58 20.00 -0.36
CA LEU A 121 -7.12 18.96 -1.25
C LEU A 121 -8.46 19.34 -1.84
N ARG A 122 -9.36 19.91 -1.03
CA ARG A 122 -10.68 20.41 -1.47
C ARG A 122 -10.55 21.51 -2.49
N GLY A 123 -9.64 22.46 -2.25
CA GLY A 123 -9.42 23.61 -3.14
C GLY A 123 -8.93 23.24 -4.53
N ILE A 124 -8.16 22.15 -4.66
CA ILE A 124 -7.68 21.62 -5.95
C ILE A 124 -8.56 20.49 -6.50
N GLY A 125 -9.59 20.06 -5.75
CA GLY A 125 -10.51 18.99 -6.16
C GLY A 125 -9.86 17.62 -6.28
N HIS A 126 -8.87 17.29 -5.43
CA HIS A 126 -8.18 16.02 -5.43
C HIS A 126 -8.71 15.08 -4.32
N PRO A 127 -8.80 13.78 -4.59
CA PRO A 127 -9.00 12.78 -3.53
C PRO A 127 -7.76 12.68 -2.65
N GLY A 128 -7.97 12.33 -1.37
CA GLY A 128 -6.87 12.12 -0.43
C GLY A 128 -6.91 10.74 0.22
N ILE A 129 -5.82 10.39 0.89
CA ILE A 129 -5.76 9.25 1.80
C ILE A 129 -4.98 9.63 3.06
N VAL A 130 -5.40 9.08 4.20
CA VAL A 130 -4.71 9.26 5.48
C VAL A 130 -4.15 7.93 5.93
N PHE A 131 -2.83 7.81 5.97
CA PHE A 131 -2.15 6.68 6.57
C PHE A 131 -1.66 7.02 7.97
N PHE A 132 -1.76 6.05 8.87
CA PHE A 132 -1.22 6.19 10.22
C PHE A 132 0.14 5.49 10.32
N SER A 133 1.15 6.22 10.81
CA SER A 133 2.46 5.66 11.10
C SER A 133 2.61 5.39 12.60
N SER A 134 3.41 4.37 12.95
CA SER A 134 3.83 4.14 14.33
C SER A 134 4.76 5.28 14.77
N GLY A 135 4.22 6.27 15.48
CA GLY A 135 5.02 7.39 15.99
C GLY A 135 6.05 6.92 17.03
N THR A 136 7.26 7.47 16.99
CA THR A 136 8.30 7.30 18.03
C THR A 136 7.85 7.77 19.41
N THR A 137 6.80 8.59 19.48
CA THR A 137 6.19 9.14 20.71
C THR A 137 5.09 8.26 21.30
N GLY A 138 4.85 7.06 20.75
CA GLY A 138 3.85 6.11 21.24
C GLY A 138 2.44 6.30 20.71
N LYS A 139 2.10 7.46 20.11
CA LYS A 139 0.80 7.70 19.46
C LYS A 139 0.98 7.72 17.93
N PRO A 140 0.08 7.06 17.16
CA PRO A 140 0.13 7.10 15.71
C PRO A 140 0.02 8.52 15.15
N LYS A 141 0.82 8.80 14.10
CA LYS A 141 0.76 10.06 13.37
C LYS A 141 -0.05 9.86 12.09
N ALA A 142 -0.95 10.80 11.79
CA ALA A 142 -1.83 10.76 10.63
C ALA A 142 -1.23 11.54 9.46
N ALA A 143 -0.70 10.85 8.48
CA ALA A 143 -0.09 11.41 7.27
C ALA A 143 -1.13 11.57 6.16
N VAL A 144 -1.33 12.79 5.65
CA VAL A 144 -2.28 13.08 4.58
C VAL A 144 -1.56 13.06 3.23
N HIS A 145 -2.05 12.26 2.30
CA HIS A 145 -1.54 12.19 0.93
C HIS A 145 -2.57 12.69 -0.09
N ASP A 146 -2.08 13.36 -1.12
CA ASP A 146 -2.80 13.56 -2.37
C ASP A 146 -2.76 12.25 -3.17
N LEU A 147 -3.92 11.76 -3.60
CA LEU A 147 -4.01 10.51 -4.37
C LEU A 147 -3.82 10.70 -5.88
N MET A 148 -3.85 11.91 -6.40
CA MET A 148 -3.70 12.12 -7.85
C MET A 148 -2.37 11.63 -8.42
N PRO A 149 -1.19 11.88 -7.78
CA PRO A 149 0.08 11.31 -8.25
C PRO A 149 0.07 9.77 -8.28
N TYR A 150 -0.59 9.12 -7.31
CA TYR A 150 -0.76 7.66 -7.29
C TYR A 150 -1.65 7.18 -8.42
N ILE A 151 -2.80 7.83 -8.65
CA ILE A 151 -3.73 7.47 -9.74
C ILE A 151 -3.01 7.58 -11.09
N HIS A 152 -2.33 8.69 -11.37
CA HIS A 152 -1.58 8.89 -12.60
C HIS A 152 -0.51 7.82 -12.81
N ARG A 153 0.22 7.43 -11.74
CA ARG A 153 1.21 6.36 -11.80
C ARG A 153 0.61 5.03 -12.26
N PHE A 154 -0.62 4.71 -11.85
CA PHE A 154 -1.32 3.46 -12.21
C PHE A 154 -2.11 3.55 -13.51
N GLU A 155 -2.21 4.72 -14.13
CA GLU A 155 -2.73 4.87 -15.49
C GLU A 155 -1.82 4.21 -16.54
N GLU A 156 -0.51 4.17 -16.31
CA GLU A 156 0.43 3.48 -17.17
C GLU A 156 0.33 1.96 -16.97
N PRO A 157 0.25 1.17 -18.08
CA PRO A 157 0.15 -0.27 -17.99
C PRO A 157 1.40 -0.89 -17.34
N GLY A 158 1.17 -1.79 -16.39
CA GLY A 158 2.19 -2.61 -15.76
C GLY A 158 2.01 -4.09 -16.10
N LYS A 159 2.64 -4.96 -15.30
CA LYS A 159 2.51 -6.40 -15.46
C LYS A 159 1.21 -6.90 -14.83
N THR A 160 0.45 -7.68 -15.58
CA THR A 160 -0.65 -8.50 -15.03
C THR A 160 -0.06 -9.68 -14.29
N LEU A 161 -0.28 -9.77 -12.98
CA LEU A 161 0.27 -10.81 -12.11
C LEU A 161 -0.82 -11.38 -11.20
N ARG A 162 -0.62 -12.62 -10.77
CA ARG A 162 -1.36 -13.24 -9.67
C ARG A 162 -0.61 -12.95 -8.38
N SER A 163 -1.19 -12.15 -7.50
CA SER A 163 -0.50 -11.53 -6.37
C SER A 163 -1.16 -11.86 -5.04
N MET A 164 -0.36 -11.97 -3.98
CA MET A 164 -0.85 -12.02 -2.61
C MET A 164 -1.05 -10.60 -2.05
N ALA A 165 -2.20 -10.30 -1.46
CA ALA A 165 -2.40 -9.11 -0.65
C ALA A 165 -1.89 -9.36 0.77
N PHE A 166 -0.58 -9.39 0.93
CA PHE A 166 0.08 -9.71 2.20
C PHE A 166 0.17 -8.52 3.15
N LEU A 167 0.46 -7.33 2.62
CA LEU A 167 0.62 -6.11 3.41
C LEU A 167 -0.74 -5.58 3.90
N LEU A 168 -0.71 -4.87 5.03
CA LEU A 168 -1.93 -4.44 5.71
C LEU A 168 -2.74 -3.43 4.89
N PHE A 169 -4.05 -3.44 5.13
CA PHE A 169 -5.07 -2.61 4.50
C PHE A 169 -4.83 -1.10 4.69
N ASP A 170 -4.39 -0.70 5.88
CA ASP A 170 -4.11 0.67 6.30
C ASP A 170 -2.66 1.10 6.06
N HIS A 171 -1.94 0.39 5.20
CA HIS A 171 -0.52 0.65 4.92
C HIS A 171 -0.30 1.06 3.45
N ALA A 172 0.58 2.04 3.21
CA ALA A 172 0.90 2.51 1.86
C ALA A 172 1.36 1.39 0.92
N GLY A 173 2.11 0.40 1.43
CA GLY A 173 2.53 -0.78 0.67
C GLY A 173 1.37 -1.70 0.28
N GLY A 174 0.39 -1.88 1.16
CA GLY A 174 -0.85 -2.63 0.87
C GLY A 174 -1.68 -1.93 -0.19
N PHE A 175 -1.93 -0.64 -0.01
CA PHE A 175 -2.60 0.20 -1.01
C PHE A 175 -1.92 0.12 -2.38
N ASN A 176 -0.58 0.26 -2.43
CA ASN A 176 0.18 0.16 -3.69
C ASN A 176 0.03 -1.23 -4.36
N THR A 177 0.00 -2.31 -3.58
CA THR A 177 -0.19 -3.68 -4.10
C THR A 177 -1.56 -3.85 -4.73
N VAL A 178 -2.61 -3.38 -4.05
CA VAL A 178 -3.99 -3.43 -4.55
C VAL A 178 -4.14 -2.60 -5.82
N MET A 179 -3.70 -1.35 -5.80
CA MET A 179 -3.77 -0.47 -6.97
C MET A 179 -3.01 -1.05 -8.17
N HIS A 180 -1.83 -1.65 -7.94
CA HIS A 180 -1.10 -2.35 -9.01
C HIS A 180 -1.90 -3.52 -9.57
N SER A 181 -2.53 -4.34 -8.73
CA SER A 181 -3.30 -5.50 -9.17
C SER A 181 -4.51 -5.08 -9.99
N ILE A 182 -5.38 -4.23 -9.43
CA ILE A 182 -6.63 -3.83 -10.11
C ILE A 182 -6.37 -3.02 -11.38
N SER A 183 -5.38 -2.12 -11.37
CA SER A 183 -5.05 -1.29 -12.54
C SER A 183 -4.46 -2.09 -13.71
N ASN A 184 -3.97 -3.30 -13.48
CA ASN A 184 -3.39 -4.18 -14.51
C ASN A 184 -4.21 -5.43 -14.77
N ALA A 185 -5.48 -5.48 -14.34
CA ALA A 185 -6.36 -6.63 -14.47
C ALA A 185 -5.69 -7.94 -13.98
N GLY A 186 -4.95 -7.87 -12.87
CA GLY A 186 -4.32 -8.98 -12.19
C GLY A 186 -5.29 -9.75 -11.29
N LEU A 187 -4.85 -10.88 -10.78
CA LEU A 187 -5.56 -11.61 -9.72
C LEU A 187 -4.94 -11.25 -8.38
N MET A 188 -5.75 -10.94 -7.38
CA MET A 188 -5.32 -10.73 -6.00
C MET A 188 -5.93 -11.77 -5.08
N VAL A 189 -5.12 -12.42 -4.25
CA VAL A 189 -5.59 -13.33 -3.20
C VAL A 189 -5.42 -12.66 -1.85
N THR A 190 -6.50 -12.64 -1.07
CA THR A 190 -6.54 -12.12 0.30
C THR A 190 -6.81 -13.26 1.27
N LEU A 191 -6.19 -13.23 2.43
CA LEU A 191 -6.34 -14.23 3.48
C LEU A 191 -6.68 -13.55 4.80
N SER A 192 -7.62 -14.13 5.54
CA SER A 192 -7.95 -13.68 6.90
C SER A 192 -6.80 -13.93 7.88
N LYS A 193 -5.97 -14.96 7.63
CA LYS A 193 -4.74 -15.22 8.36
C LYS A 193 -3.56 -15.32 7.39
N ARG A 194 -2.42 -14.75 7.78
CA ARG A 194 -1.23 -14.68 6.93
C ARG A 194 -0.08 -15.47 7.55
N THR A 195 -0.38 -16.69 8.04
CA THR A 195 0.66 -17.63 8.51
C THR A 195 1.45 -18.20 7.33
N PRO A 196 2.69 -18.63 7.51
CA PRO A 196 3.45 -19.27 6.44
C PRO A 196 2.73 -20.45 5.79
N ASP A 197 1.99 -21.24 6.58
CA ASP A 197 1.22 -22.39 6.10
C ASP A 197 0.12 -21.94 5.12
N GLU A 198 -0.72 -21.00 5.51
CA GLU A 198 -1.84 -20.51 4.70
C GLU A 198 -1.37 -19.76 3.45
N VAL A 199 -0.30 -18.96 3.58
CA VAL A 199 0.27 -18.23 2.44
C VAL A 199 0.89 -19.20 1.42
N CYS A 200 1.67 -20.20 1.86
CA CYS A 200 2.26 -21.18 0.96
C CYS A 200 1.21 -22.06 0.29
N GLN A 201 0.16 -22.46 1.02
CA GLN A 201 -0.98 -23.18 0.45
C GLN A 201 -1.69 -22.35 -0.63
N ALA A 202 -1.89 -21.06 -0.40
CA ALA A 202 -2.50 -20.16 -1.38
C ALA A 202 -1.60 -19.96 -2.62
N ILE A 203 -0.27 -19.87 -2.43
CA ILE A 203 0.67 -19.79 -3.57
C ILE A 203 0.54 -21.02 -4.45
N GLU A 204 0.56 -22.23 -3.88
CA GLU A 204 0.39 -23.49 -4.61
C GLU A 204 -0.97 -23.56 -5.31
N ARG A 205 -2.05 -23.31 -4.55
CA ARG A 205 -3.43 -23.48 -5.03
C ARG A 205 -3.80 -22.52 -6.15
N TYR A 206 -3.39 -21.26 -6.05
CA TYR A 206 -3.72 -20.20 -7.00
C TYR A 206 -2.57 -19.85 -7.93
N GLU A 207 -1.47 -20.60 -7.89
CA GLU A 207 -0.25 -20.40 -8.68
C GLU A 207 0.20 -18.94 -8.66
N LEU A 208 0.35 -18.36 -7.45
CA LEU A 208 0.71 -16.96 -7.30
C LEU A 208 2.10 -16.68 -7.84
N GLU A 209 2.25 -15.52 -8.50
CA GLU A 209 3.48 -15.10 -9.18
C GLU A 209 4.23 -14.03 -8.41
N LEU A 210 3.52 -13.25 -7.58
CA LEU A 210 4.07 -12.14 -6.78
C LEU A 210 3.69 -12.30 -5.31
N LEU A 211 4.70 -12.37 -4.46
CA LEU A 211 4.57 -12.34 -3.00
C LEU A 211 5.21 -11.05 -2.46
N PRO A 212 4.45 -9.98 -2.20
CA PRO A 212 4.91 -8.88 -1.37
C PRO A 212 4.94 -9.35 0.09
N THR A 213 6.04 -9.12 0.81
CA THR A 213 6.16 -9.67 2.17
C THR A 213 7.20 -8.92 3.01
N SER A 214 7.47 -9.41 4.22
CA SER A 214 8.52 -8.91 5.10
C SER A 214 9.67 -9.91 5.25
N PRO A 215 10.89 -9.46 5.57
CA PRO A 215 12.01 -10.33 5.93
C PRO A 215 11.68 -11.33 7.05
N THR A 216 10.96 -10.89 8.08
CA THR A 216 10.51 -11.76 9.17
C THR A 216 9.65 -12.93 8.68
N PHE A 217 8.71 -12.66 7.76
CA PHE A 217 7.90 -13.74 7.17
C PHE A 217 8.76 -14.75 6.40
N LEU A 218 9.74 -14.26 5.61
CA LEU A 218 10.67 -15.15 4.88
C LEU A 218 11.51 -16.00 5.83
N GLN A 219 11.93 -15.47 6.99
CA GLN A 219 12.60 -16.26 8.03
C GLN A 219 11.69 -17.35 8.59
N MET A 220 10.43 -17.04 8.91
CA MET A 220 9.46 -18.03 9.37
C MET A 220 9.22 -19.13 8.33
N LEU A 221 9.13 -18.77 7.05
CA LEU A 221 9.00 -19.70 5.94
C LEU A 221 10.20 -20.65 5.88
N LEU A 222 11.43 -20.14 6.04
CA LEU A 222 12.67 -20.91 6.02
C LEU A 222 12.81 -21.82 7.25
N ILE A 223 12.48 -21.31 8.45
CA ILE A 223 12.56 -22.06 9.72
C ILE A 223 11.56 -23.22 9.71
N GLY A 224 10.33 -22.96 9.29
CA GLY A 224 9.27 -23.98 9.20
C GLY A 224 9.39 -24.91 7.98
N ARG A 225 10.36 -24.65 7.09
CA ARG A 225 10.63 -25.44 5.88
C ARG A 225 9.38 -25.62 5.01
N TYR A 226 8.51 -24.60 4.93
CA TYR A 226 7.26 -24.68 4.18
C TYR A 226 7.47 -24.90 2.67
N TYR A 227 8.63 -24.51 2.14
CA TYR A 227 9.06 -24.77 0.77
C TYR A 227 9.24 -26.27 0.42
N GLU A 228 9.30 -27.15 1.43
CA GLU A 228 9.33 -28.62 1.23
C GLU A 228 7.93 -29.22 1.25
N LYS A 229 6.99 -28.51 1.88
CA LYS A 229 5.60 -28.95 2.05
C LYS A 229 4.70 -28.54 0.89
N TYR A 230 4.96 -27.38 0.28
CA TYR A 230 4.14 -26.77 -0.76
C TYR A 230 4.94 -26.51 -2.04
N ASN A 231 4.26 -26.60 -3.19
CA ASN A 231 4.85 -26.23 -4.47
C ASN A 231 4.80 -24.71 -4.68
N LEU A 232 5.95 -24.04 -4.55
CA LEU A 232 6.09 -22.60 -4.71
C LEU A 232 6.68 -22.19 -6.08
N SER A 233 6.73 -23.11 -7.05
CA SER A 233 7.40 -22.92 -8.36
C SER A 233 6.71 -21.86 -9.25
N SER A 234 5.46 -21.49 -8.95
CA SER A 234 4.75 -20.43 -9.67
C SER A 234 5.30 -19.03 -9.36
N LEU A 235 6.02 -18.85 -8.23
CA LEU A 235 6.57 -17.57 -7.85
C LEU A 235 7.59 -17.07 -8.86
N LYS A 236 7.42 -15.84 -9.33
CA LYS A 236 8.34 -15.10 -10.21
C LYS A 236 9.06 -13.98 -9.48
N ILE A 237 8.36 -13.37 -8.52
CA ILE A 237 8.86 -12.21 -7.77
C ILE A 237 8.48 -12.36 -6.29
N ILE A 238 9.46 -12.25 -5.41
CA ILE A 238 9.25 -12.00 -3.99
C ILE A 238 9.74 -10.57 -3.72
N SER A 239 8.83 -9.67 -3.39
CA SER A 239 9.18 -8.32 -2.98
C SER A 239 9.15 -8.21 -1.47
N TYR A 240 10.22 -7.69 -0.88
CA TYR A 240 10.38 -7.60 0.57
C TYR A 240 10.80 -6.18 0.98
N GLY A 241 10.31 -5.75 2.13
CA GLY A 241 10.58 -4.43 2.71
C GLY A 241 10.01 -4.30 4.11
N THR A 242 9.76 -3.09 4.55
CA THR A 242 9.23 -2.71 5.87
C THR A 242 10.20 -2.88 7.04
N GLU A 243 11.22 -3.71 6.89
CA GLU A 243 12.27 -3.98 7.89
C GLU A 243 13.58 -4.40 7.19
N PRO A 244 14.74 -4.32 7.88
CA PRO A 244 16.03 -4.73 7.30
C PRO A 244 16.05 -6.24 6.98
N MET A 245 16.56 -6.60 5.79
CA MET A 245 16.75 -7.98 5.37
C MET A 245 18.11 -8.51 5.86
N PRO A 246 18.15 -9.59 6.68
CA PRO A 246 19.42 -10.22 7.00
C PRO A 246 20.06 -10.87 5.77
N ALA A 247 21.36 -10.63 5.57
CA ALA A 247 22.10 -11.17 4.41
C ALA A 247 22.02 -12.69 4.31
N SER A 248 22.06 -13.40 5.45
CA SER A 248 21.93 -14.85 5.51
C SER A 248 20.56 -15.36 5.06
N THR A 249 19.49 -14.62 5.38
CA THR A 249 18.12 -14.92 4.93
C THR A 249 18.02 -14.77 3.42
N LEU A 250 18.51 -13.63 2.88
CA LEU A 250 18.49 -13.39 1.43
C LEU A 250 19.27 -14.44 0.67
N ALA A 251 20.50 -14.75 1.11
CA ALA A 251 21.33 -15.76 0.47
C ALA A 251 20.68 -17.16 0.48
N ARG A 252 20.03 -17.53 1.58
CA ARG A 252 19.30 -18.81 1.67
C ARG A 252 18.06 -18.84 0.77
N MET A 253 17.29 -17.73 0.72
CA MET A 253 16.14 -17.61 -0.19
C MET A 253 16.58 -17.72 -1.65
N HIS A 254 17.62 -17.00 -2.05
CA HIS A 254 18.14 -17.07 -3.42
C HIS A 254 18.66 -18.47 -3.80
N LYS A 255 19.33 -19.17 -2.87
CA LYS A 255 19.76 -20.56 -3.08
C LYS A 255 18.59 -21.53 -3.29
N LEU A 256 17.49 -21.36 -2.56
CA LEU A 256 16.31 -22.22 -2.67
C LEU A 256 15.43 -21.87 -3.89
N PHE A 257 15.40 -20.60 -4.27
CA PHE A 257 14.57 -20.08 -5.35
C PHE A 257 15.41 -19.27 -6.36
N PRO A 258 16.34 -19.94 -7.10
CA PRO A 258 17.31 -19.23 -7.95
C PRO A 258 16.65 -18.48 -9.12
N ASP A 259 15.50 -18.95 -9.60
CA ASP A 259 14.75 -18.36 -10.70
C ASP A 259 13.77 -17.26 -10.24
N VAL A 260 13.57 -17.10 -8.93
CA VAL A 260 12.69 -16.09 -8.35
C VAL A 260 13.46 -14.79 -8.17
N ARG A 261 12.91 -13.71 -8.73
CA ARG A 261 13.46 -12.38 -8.53
C ARG A 261 13.19 -11.89 -7.11
N MET A 262 14.24 -11.81 -6.30
CA MET A 262 14.18 -11.14 -4.99
C MET A 262 14.28 -9.63 -5.19
N LYS A 263 13.21 -8.90 -4.87
CA LYS A 263 13.13 -7.45 -5.06
C LYS A 263 13.02 -6.75 -3.72
N GLN A 264 14.06 -6.04 -3.33
CA GLN A 264 13.98 -5.15 -2.18
C GLN A 264 13.11 -3.93 -2.51
N THR A 265 12.18 -3.60 -1.61
CA THR A 265 11.35 -2.40 -1.68
C THR A 265 11.73 -1.44 -0.57
N TYR A 266 11.59 -0.17 -0.83
CA TYR A 266 11.80 0.89 0.15
C TYR A 266 10.63 1.87 0.09
N GLY A 267 10.20 2.33 1.23
CA GLY A 267 9.14 3.31 1.36
C GLY A 267 8.87 3.62 2.83
N LEU A 268 8.32 4.76 3.06
CA LEU A 268 7.89 5.24 4.37
C LEU A 268 6.45 5.71 4.24
N THR A 269 5.73 5.75 5.36
CA THR A 269 4.36 6.31 5.38
C THR A 269 4.34 7.72 4.79
N GLU A 270 5.38 8.50 5.05
CA GLU A 270 5.54 9.89 4.66
C GLU A 270 5.87 10.10 3.17
N LEU A 271 6.49 9.11 2.54
CA LEU A 271 6.98 9.19 1.15
C LEU A 271 6.21 8.28 0.18
N GLY A 272 5.39 7.38 0.73
CA GLY A 272 4.80 6.30 -0.06
C GLY A 272 5.82 5.25 -0.50
N ALA A 273 5.44 4.45 -1.51
CA ALA A 273 6.30 3.40 -2.06
C ALA A 273 7.23 3.97 -3.14
N ILE A 274 8.52 4.06 -2.81
CA ILE A 274 9.56 4.53 -3.74
C ILE A 274 9.87 3.44 -4.76
N ARG A 275 10.11 3.84 -6.01
CA ARG A 275 10.55 2.89 -7.04
C ARG A 275 11.95 2.40 -6.73
N THR A 276 12.11 1.08 -6.63
CA THR A 276 13.39 0.43 -6.36
C THR A 276 13.74 -0.60 -7.41
N LYS A 277 15.05 -0.86 -7.56
CA LYS A 277 15.59 -1.94 -8.37
C LYS A 277 16.77 -2.56 -7.63
N SER A 278 16.63 -3.81 -7.15
CA SER A 278 17.75 -4.57 -6.56
C SER A 278 18.86 -4.74 -7.58
N LYS A 279 20.12 -4.66 -7.14
CA LYS A 279 21.33 -4.85 -7.97
C LYS A 279 21.37 -6.27 -8.53
N ALA A 280 21.06 -7.26 -7.68
CA ALA A 280 20.84 -8.66 -8.03
C ALA A 280 19.87 -9.29 -7.03
N SER A 281 19.38 -10.53 -7.30
CA SER A 281 18.44 -11.21 -6.38
C SER A 281 19.08 -11.64 -5.06
N ASP A 282 20.38 -11.76 -4.99
CA ASP A 282 21.19 -12.07 -3.80
C ASP A 282 21.84 -10.84 -3.15
N SER A 283 21.53 -9.63 -3.65
CA SER A 283 22.16 -8.40 -3.22
C SER A 283 21.24 -7.53 -2.39
N LEU A 284 21.75 -6.99 -1.29
CA LEU A 284 21.08 -5.96 -0.47
C LEU A 284 21.23 -4.54 -1.04
N TRP A 285 22.01 -4.39 -2.10
CA TRP A 285 22.16 -3.12 -2.80
C TRP A 285 20.99 -2.88 -3.73
N MET A 286 20.40 -1.71 -3.66
CA MET A 286 19.31 -1.30 -4.52
C MET A 286 19.49 0.13 -5.04
N LYS A 287 19.06 0.35 -6.26
CA LYS A 287 18.82 1.69 -6.80
C LYS A 287 17.47 2.19 -6.30
N MET A 288 17.41 3.43 -5.85
CA MET A 288 16.20 4.12 -5.43
C MET A 288 15.91 5.32 -6.33
N GLY A 289 14.63 5.58 -6.64
CA GLY A 289 14.24 6.64 -7.55
C GLY A 289 14.64 6.35 -9.00
N GLY A 290 15.14 7.37 -9.68
CA GLY A 290 15.47 7.29 -11.12
C GLY A 290 14.27 7.33 -12.03
N ASP A 291 13.13 7.77 -11.50
CA ASP A 291 11.94 8.19 -12.23
C ASP A 291 11.72 9.70 -12.03
N SER A 292 10.68 10.24 -12.65
CA SER A 292 10.34 11.67 -12.53
C SER A 292 9.78 12.06 -11.15
N HIS A 293 9.42 11.06 -10.32
CA HIS A 293 8.71 11.26 -9.06
C HIS A 293 9.61 11.30 -7.82
N HIS A 294 10.85 10.75 -7.90
CA HIS A 294 11.70 10.58 -6.73
C HIS A 294 13.12 11.06 -7.00
N GLN A 295 13.60 11.91 -6.11
CA GLN A 295 14.99 12.35 -6.05
C GLN A 295 15.61 11.88 -4.73
N THR A 296 16.89 11.53 -4.74
CA THR A 296 17.62 11.07 -3.56
C THR A 296 18.93 11.84 -3.42
N LYS A 297 19.32 12.16 -2.18
CA LYS A 297 20.67 12.66 -1.83
C LYS A 297 21.13 12.04 -0.52
N VAL A 298 22.43 12.03 -0.29
CA VAL A 298 23.00 11.56 0.98
C VAL A 298 23.76 12.70 1.62
N VAL A 299 23.47 12.97 2.89
CA VAL A 299 24.15 13.99 3.70
C VAL A 299 24.60 13.32 4.99
N ASP A 300 25.90 13.34 5.27
CA ASP A 300 26.51 12.74 6.46
C ASP A 300 26.15 11.25 6.64
N GLY A 301 26.04 10.53 5.53
CA GLY A 301 25.69 9.11 5.51
C GLY A 301 24.19 8.83 5.74
N ILE A 302 23.34 9.84 5.81
CA ILE A 302 21.88 9.73 5.95
C ILE A 302 21.22 9.95 4.61
N LEU A 303 20.25 9.10 4.28
CA LEU A 303 19.43 9.22 3.07
C LEU A 303 18.38 10.32 3.24
N TYR A 304 18.31 11.20 2.25
CA TYR A 304 17.23 12.17 2.07
C TYR A 304 16.49 11.87 0.78
N VAL A 305 15.17 12.02 0.83
CA VAL A 305 14.30 11.78 -0.32
C VAL A 305 13.37 12.97 -0.54
N LYS A 306 13.21 13.35 -1.79
CA LYS A 306 12.17 14.30 -2.23
C LYS A 306 11.28 13.60 -3.24
N SER A 307 9.95 13.69 -3.05
CA SER A 307 8.96 12.99 -3.87
C SER A 307 7.72 13.84 -4.04
N ASP A 308 7.14 13.85 -5.25
CA ASP A 308 5.81 14.43 -5.50
C ASP A 308 4.67 13.53 -4.99
N MET A 309 4.98 12.28 -4.62
CA MET A 309 4.06 11.35 -3.96
C MET A 309 4.16 11.42 -2.42
N ALA A 310 5.02 12.31 -1.88
CA ALA A 310 5.14 12.49 -0.44
C ALA A 310 3.85 13.04 0.17
N MET A 311 3.65 12.77 1.46
CA MET A 311 2.52 13.33 2.18
C MET A 311 2.52 14.87 2.15
N LEU A 312 1.35 15.46 2.22
CA LEU A 312 1.19 16.92 2.36
C LEU A 312 1.61 17.41 3.74
N GLY A 313 1.58 16.54 4.73
CA GLY A 313 1.92 16.78 6.13
C GLY A 313 1.19 15.83 7.07
N TYR A 314 1.41 16.01 8.37
CA TYR A 314 0.67 15.33 9.42
C TYR A 314 -0.49 16.18 9.93
N LEU A 315 -1.56 15.53 10.37
CA LEU A 315 -2.68 16.20 11.05
C LEU A 315 -2.36 16.54 12.52
N ASN A 316 -1.47 15.78 13.14
CA ASN A 316 -1.21 15.82 14.58
C ASN A 316 0.29 15.92 14.94
N ALA A 317 1.13 16.34 13.99
CA ALA A 317 2.55 16.58 14.20
C ALA A 317 3.07 17.59 13.16
N GLU A 318 4.25 18.15 13.41
CA GLU A 318 4.94 18.97 12.42
C GLU A 318 5.37 18.14 11.20
N ALA A 319 5.32 18.75 10.01
CA ALA A 319 5.76 18.12 8.79
C ALA A 319 7.31 18.02 8.79
N PRO A 320 7.89 16.84 8.57
CA PRO A 320 9.33 16.61 8.71
C PRO A 320 10.11 16.91 7.40
N PHE A 321 9.65 17.87 6.60
CA PHE A 321 10.31 18.32 5.38
C PHE A 321 11.10 19.59 5.63
N ASP A 322 12.27 19.70 5.00
CA ASP A 322 13.00 20.97 4.96
C ASP A 322 12.34 21.99 3.99
N GLU A 323 12.87 23.22 3.97
CA GLU A 323 12.34 24.32 3.13
C GLU A 323 12.34 23.99 1.62
N ASP A 324 13.23 23.11 1.18
CA ASP A 324 13.33 22.63 -0.20
C ASP A 324 12.44 21.40 -0.47
N GLY A 325 11.73 20.86 0.51
CA GLY A 325 10.86 19.69 0.42
C GLY A 325 11.59 18.36 0.50
N TRP A 326 12.79 18.30 1.06
CA TRP A 326 13.49 17.06 1.35
C TRP A 326 13.07 16.46 2.69
N TYR A 327 12.85 15.16 2.69
CA TYR A 327 12.57 14.37 3.88
C TYR A 327 13.85 13.69 4.38
N ASN A 328 14.21 13.93 5.63
CA ASN A 328 15.26 13.18 6.29
C ASN A 328 14.71 11.83 6.75
N THR A 329 15.16 10.73 6.12
CA THR A 329 14.64 9.39 6.44
C THR A 329 15.13 8.85 7.79
N GLY A 330 16.24 9.40 8.30
CA GLY A 330 16.95 8.84 9.44
C GLY A 330 17.70 7.55 9.14
N ASP A 331 17.57 7.00 7.93
CA ASP A 331 18.23 5.75 7.55
C ASP A 331 19.65 6.03 7.07
N ARG A 332 20.62 5.35 7.69
CA ARG A 332 22.02 5.38 7.23
C ARG A 332 22.18 4.54 5.99
N VAL A 333 22.98 5.03 5.05
CA VAL A 333 23.25 4.31 3.79
C VAL A 333 24.73 4.37 3.43
N GLU A 334 25.20 3.28 2.82
CA GLU A 334 26.41 3.26 2.00
C GLU A 334 26.02 3.45 0.54
N VAL A 335 26.92 4.04 -0.26
CA VAL A 335 26.68 4.35 -1.67
C VAL A 335 27.77 3.70 -2.54
N ASP A 336 27.32 2.98 -3.58
CA ASP A 336 28.18 2.43 -4.64
C ASP A 336 27.58 2.82 -6.01
N GLY A 337 28.09 3.90 -6.59
CA GLY A 337 27.54 4.50 -7.80
C GLY A 337 26.11 4.95 -7.61
N GLU A 338 25.17 4.31 -8.31
CA GLU A 338 23.72 4.60 -8.21
C GLU A 338 22.98 3.69 -7.22
N TYR A 339 23.70 2.81 -6.50
CA TYR A 339 23.12 1.86 -5.55
C TYR A 339 23.34 2.31 -4.12
N TYR A 340 22.36 2.00 -3.30
CA TYR A 340 22.33 2.27 -1.86
C TYR A 340 22.22 0.96 -1.10
N LEU A 341 22.99 0.83 -0.03
CA LEU A 341 22.87 -0.21 0.98
C LEU A 341 22.36 0.44 2.26
N ILE A 342 21.20 0.04 2.75
CA ILE A 342 20.69 0.51 4.04
C ILE A 342 21.46 -0.21 5.15
N VAL A 343 22.13 0.58 5.99
CA VAL A 343 22.87 0.07 7.15
C VAL A 343 21.90 -0.05 8.33
N PRO A 344 21.82 -1.21 9.00
CA PRO A 344 20.97 -1.38 10.17
C PRO A 344 21.32 -0.41 11.30
N GLY A 345 20.30 0.23 11.87
CA GLY A 345 20.43 1.24 12.94
C GLY A 345 20.05 2.62 12.43
N ARG A 346 18.92 3.16 12.92
CA ARG A 346 18.56 4.56 12.71
C ARG A 346 19.42 5.44 13.60
N SER A 347 19.82 6.61 13.09
CA SER A 347 20.52 7.66 13.84
C SER A 347 19.61 8.33 14.87
#